data_f51507d453a2b51e6a2ed295e245fa2b
#
_entry.id   f51507d453a2b51e6a2ed295e245fa2b
#
_cell.length_a   1.000
_cell.length_b   1.000
_cell.length_c   1.000
_cell.angle_alpha   90.00
_cell.angle_beta   90.00
_cell.angle_gamma   90.00
#
_symmetry.space_group_name_H-M   'P 1'
#
loop_
_entity.id
_entity.type
_entity.pdbx_description
1 polymer ?
#
loop_
_entity_poly.entity_id
_entity_poly.type
_entity_poly.pdbx_seq_one_letter_code
_entity_poly.pdbx_strand_id
1 'polypeptide(L)'
;IGSGTGLLLNELKSHFPNIEFEGLDPNESGFHNYKKISKKIEAENNSFHINNSSVENYKKEKKYDLIFSVNVFEHVKDHPKYIDKTLKLLNNGGTNIIISPNYDFPYEPHFVLPLVINKDITYTIFKFFINRHEAKTKERGLWKDLNLNGKKKIEKILKDQNINYTFDYKIKDRILERIFKDKIFKKRQGFAATLTVIGSYLKIDKLFFNFLKIPFPYMKLIIKNEK
;
A
#
# COMPACT_ATOMS: atom_id res chain seq x y z
N ILE A 1 3.08 -2.27 9.13
CA ILE A 1 3.28 -3.55 8.43
C ILE A 1 3.85 -3.25 7.06
N GLY A 2 4.78 -4.09 6.57
CA GLY A 2 5.52 -3.84 5.34
C GLY A 2 6.45 -2.64 5.49
N SER A 3 7.25 -2.63 6.55
CA SER A 3 8.11 -1.49 6.88
C SER A 3 9.26 -1.28 5.89
N GLY A 4 9.53 -2.24 5.03
CA GLY A 4 10.55 -2.18 4.00
C GLY A 4 11.94 -1.86 4.59
N THR A 5 12.53 -0.77 4.13
CA THR A 5 13.82 -0.29 4.64
C THR A 5 13.76 0.33 6.04
N GLY A 6 12.59 0.60 6.59
CA GLY A 6 12.43 1.30 7.88
C GLY A 6 12.50 2.83 7.79
N LEU A 7 12.74 3.41 6.63
CA LEU A 7 12.87 4.87 6.48
C LEU A 7 11.64 5.64 6.95
N LEU A 8 10.43 5.13 6.66
CA LEU A 8 9.20 5.75 7.14
C LEU A 8 9.09 5.71 8.66
N LEU A 9 9.47 4.59 9.29
CA LEU A 9 9.47 4.46 10.76
C LEU A 9 10.48 5.43 11.38
N ASN A 10 11.65 5.54 10.78
CA ASN A 10 12.68 6.48 11.23
C ASN A 10 12.19 7.94 11.17
N GLU A 11 11.57 8.32 10.07
CA GLU A 11 10.99 9.66 9.90
C GLU A 11 9.85 9.92 10.90
N LEU A 12 8.96 8.96 11.09
CA LEU A 12 7.88 9.07 12.08
C LEU A 12 8.44 9.19 13.50
N LYS A 13 9.47 8.42 13.85
CA LYS A 13 10.09 8.49 15.17
C LYS A 13 10.75 9.83 15.46
N SER A 14 11.36 10.46 14.44
CA SER A 14 11.91 11.80 14.57
C SER A 14 10.86 12.87 14.86
N HIS A 15 9.68 12.74 14.25
CA HIS A 15 8.56 13.67 14.46
C HIS A 15 7.76 13.37 15.74
N PHE A 16 7.72 12.12 16.16
CA PHE A 16 6.94 11.65 17.33
C PHE A 16 7.83 10.85 18.30
N PRO A 17 8.77 11.50 18.98
CA PRO A 17 9.78 10.80 19.81
C PRO A 17 9.17 10.03 20.99
N ASN A 18 8.00 10.41 21.47
CA ASN A 18 7.30 9.76 22.58
C ASN A 18 6.44 8.57 22.16
N ILE A 19 6.28 8.30 20.86
CA ILE A 19 5.54 7.14 20.37
C ILE A 19 6.50 5.97 20.18
N GLU A 20 6.06 4.79 20.64
CA GLU A 20 6.77 3.54 20.38
C GLU A 20 6.39 3.01 18.99
N PHE A 21 7.40 2.70 18.19
CA PHE A 21 7.21 2.17 16.84
C PHE A 21 7.80 0.76 16.72
N GLU A 22 7.11 -0.10 16.01
CA GLU A 22 7.60 -1.43 15.64
C GLU A 22 7.29 -1.69 14.15
N GLY A 23 8.27 -2.19 13.43
CA GLY A 23 8.15 -2.58 12.03
C GLY A 23 7.92 -4.08 11.89
N LEU A 24 7.21 -4.47 10.83
CA LEU A 24 7.02 -5.86 10.45
C LEU A 24 7.20 -5.97 8.95
N ASP A 25 8.17 -6.79 8.51
CA ASP A 25 8.46 -7.01 7.09
C ASP A 25 9.10 -8.37 6.87
N PRO A 26 8.55 -9.27 6.05
CA PRO A 26 9.15 -10.56 5.78
C PRO A 26 10.42 -10.47 4.91
N ASN A 27 10.64 -9.35 4.21
CA ASN A 27 11.73 -9.16 3.26
C ASN A 27 11.81 -10.26 2.19
N GLU A 28 10.65 -10.71 1.73
CA GLU A 28 10.50 -11.75 0.70
C GLU A 28 10.25 -11.13 -0.69
N SER A 29 10.26 -11.96 -1.73
CA SER A 29 9.71 -11.63 -3.05
C SER A 29 10.14 -10.28 -3.63
N GLY A 30 11.36 -10.18 -4.13
CA GLY A 30 11.85 -8.96 -4.79
C GLY A 30 12.42 -7.90 -3.85
N PHE A 31 12.10 -7.95 -2.55
CA PHE A 31 12.51 -6.95 -1.56
C PHE A 31 13.72 -7.37 -0.69
N HIS A 32 14.44 -8.44 -1.04
CA HIS A 32 15.58 -8.96 -0.26
C HIS A 32 16.68 -7.93 0.04
N ASN A 33 16.87 -6.95 -0.85
CA ASN A 33 17.86 -5.89 -0.65
C ASN A 33 17.50 -4.95 0.49
N TYR A 34 16.22 -4.86 0.87
CA TYR A 34 15.75 -3.96 1.93
C TYR A 34 16.22 -4.39 3.31
N LYS A 35 16.40 -5.70 3.54
CA LYS A 35 16.88 -6.25 4.81
C LYS A 35 18.24 -5.69 5.25
N LYS A 36 19.17 -5.49 4.30
CA LYS A 36 20.50 -4.93 4.60
C LYS A 36 20.39 -3.46 5.01
N ILE A 37 19.53 -2.71 4.31
CA ILE A 37 19.29 -1.29 4.58
C ILE A 37 18.55 -1.12 5.90
N SER A 38 17.50 -1.92 6.16
CA SER A 38 16.71 -1.84 7.38
C SER A 38 17.55 -2.10 8.62
N LYS A 39 18.42 -3.12 8.59
CA LYS A 39 19.35 -3.40 9.69
C LYS A 39 20.30 -2.23 9.97
N LYS A 40 20.78 -1.55 8.93
CA LYS A 40 21.64 -0.38 9.10
C LYS A 40 20.89 0.78 9.77
N ILE A 41 19.69 1.10 9.29
CA ILE A 41 18.86 2.17 9.84
C ILE A 41 18.47 1.86 11.30
N GLU A 42 18.11 0.61 11.59
CA GLU A 42 17.78 0.13 12.94
C GLU A 42 18.97 0.29 13.88
N ALA A 43 20.16 -0.10 13.45
CA ALA A 43 21.39 0.00 14.24
C ALA A 43 21.84 1.46 14.50
N GLU A 44 21.63 2.36 13.54
CA GLU A 44 21.97 3.78 13.67
C GLU A 44 21.04 4.53 14.64
N ASN A 45 19.81 4.08 14.80
CA ASN A 45 18.79 4.86 15.50
C ASN A 45 18.29 4.26 16.83
N ASN A 46 18.50 2.96 17.11
CA ASN A 46 18.09 2.23 18.33
C ASN A 46 16.66 2.56 18.86
N SER A 47 15.82 3.15 18.01
CA SER A 47 14.57 3.78 18.43
C SER A 47 13.32 3.02 18.01
N PHE A 48 13.47 1.99 17.18
CA PHE A 48 12.42 1.06 16.76
C PHE A 48 13.06 -0.27 16.36
N HIS A 49 12.25 -1.32 16.31
CA HIS A 49 12.67 -2.65 15.88
C HIS A 49 11.85 -3.14 14.68
N ILE A 50 12.52 -3.81 13.71
CA ILE A 50 11.85 -4.42 12.55
C ILE A 50 11.89 -5.93 12.68
N ASN A 51 10.72 -6.55 12.92
CA ASN A 51 10.58 -7.99 12.94
C ASN A 51 10.53 -8.54 11.51
N ASN A 52 11.40 -9.50 11.24
CA ASN A 52 11.48 -10.17 9.94
C ASN A 52 10.45 -11.29 9.84
N SER A 53 9.19 -10.93 9.73
CA SER A 53 8.05 -11.86 9.66
C SER A 53 6.90 -11.24 8.88
N SER A 54 6.08 -12.06 8.23
CA SER A 54 4.77 -11.63 7.75
C SER A 54 3.81 -11.46 8.94
N VAL A 55 2.73 -10.69 8.74
CA VAL A 55 1.73 -10.48 9.80
C VAL A 55 1.03 -11.78 10.18
N GLU A 56 0.80 -12.67 9.22
CA GLU A 56 0.18 -13.97 9.44
C GLU A 56 1.01 -14.90 10.33
N ASN A 57 2.32 -14.72 10.31
CA ASN A 57 3.30 -15.50 11.08
C ASN A 57 3.81 -14.81 12.34
N TYR A 58 3.37 -13.59 12.59
CA TYR A 58 3.79 -12.81 13.74
C TYR A 58 3.22 -13.39 15.04
N LYS A 59 4.10 -13.78 15.98
CA LYS A 59 3.74 -14.55 17.18
C LYS A 59 3.63 -13.75 18.46
N LYS A 60 4.14 -12.49 18.49
CA LYS A 60 4.05 -11.67 19.69
C LYS A 60 2.60 -11.35 20.02
N GLU A 61 2.27 -11.33 21.31
CA GLU A 61 0.94 -10.96 21.83
C GLU A 61 0.79 -9.46 22.12
N LYS A 62 1.83 -8.67 21.79
CA LYS A 62 1.78 -7.23 21.95
C LYS A 62 0.63 -6.61 21.21
N LYS A 63 -0.05 -5.66 21.85
CA LYS A 63 -1.15 -4.91 21.28
C LYS A 63 -0.70 -3.52 20.86
N TYR A 64 -1.41 -2.95 19.89
CA TYR A 64 -1.09 -1.66 19.29
C TYR A 64 -2.34 -0.78 19.22
N ASP A 65 -2.17 0.52 19.42
CA ASP A 65 -3.26 1.50 19.26
C ASP A 65 -3.48 1.84 17.78
N LEU A 66 -2.40 1.77 17.00
CA LEU A 66 -2.42 2.03 15.57
C LEU A 66 -1.59 0.98 14.82
N ILE A 67 -2.20 0.33 13.86
CA ILE A 67 -1.53 -0.47 12.84
C ILE A 67 -1.73 0.23 11.50
N PHE A 68 -0.68 0.33 10.70
CA PHE A 68 -0.83 0.84 9.34
C PHE A 68 0.02 0.07 8.33
N SER A 69 -0.43 0.08 7.08
CA SER A 69 0.32 -0.44 5.94
C SER A 69 0.11 0.45 4.71
N VAL A 70 1.17 0.63 3.93
CA VAL A 70 1.16 1.43 2.71
C VAL A 70 1.83 0.66 1.58
N ASN A 71 1.10 0.37 0.52
CA ASN A 71 1.55 -0.46 -0.60
C ASN A 71 2.08 -1.85 -0.17
N VAL A 72 1.28 -2.53 0.65
CA VAL A 72 1.56 -3.88 1.16
C VAL A 72 0.39 -4.82 0.86
N PHE A 73 -0.83 -4.30 0.98
CA PHE A 73 -2.05 -5.11 0.93
C PHE A 73 -2.25 -5.79 -0.42
N GLU A 74 -1.72 -5.21 -1.50
CA GLU A 74 -1.69 -5.79 -2.84
C GLU A 74 -0.76 -7.01 -2.98
N HIS A 75 0.11 -7.25 -1.99
CA HIS A 75 1.01 -8.41 -1.92
C HIS A 75 0.52 -9.49 -0.94
N VAL A 76 -0.50 -9.18 -0.14
CA VAL A 76 -1.06 -10.11 0.84
C VAL A 76 -1.79 -11.24 0.13
N LYS A 77 -1.41 -12.49 0.41
CA LYS A 77 -2.00 -13.69 -0.22
C LYS A 77 -3.39 -14.01 0.34
N ASP A 78 -3.56 -13.88 1.64
CA ASP A 78 -4.78 -14.20 2.39
C ASP A 78 -5.30 -12.97 3.13
N HIS A 79 -6.15 -12.17 2.47
CA HIS A 79 -6.71 -10.95 3.03
C HIS A 79 -7.58 -11.20 4.27
N PRO A 80 -8.48 -12.22 4.29
CA PRO A 80 -9.23 -12.57 5.49
C PRO A 80 -8.33 -12.80 6.71
N LYS A 81 -7.29 -13.61 6.55
CA LYS A 81 -6.33 -13.91 7.62
C LYS A 81 -5.52 -12.68 8.04
N TYR A 82 -5.09 -11.86 7.09
CA TYR A 82 -4.40 -10.60 7.36
C TYR A 82 -5.26 -9.68 8.23
N ILE A 83 -6.53 -9.49 7.85
CA ILE A 83 -7.47 -8.62 8.57
C ILE A 83 -7.73 -9.16 9.98
N ASP A 84 -8.06 -10.45 10.12
CA ASP A 84 -8.26 -11.10 11.43
C ASP A 84 -7.04 -10.93 12.33
N LYS A 85 -5.83 -11.19 11.79
CA LYS A 85 -4.60 -11.07 12.56
C LYS A 85 -4.33 -9.63 12.99
N THR A 86 -4.52 -8.64 12.13
CA THR A 86 -4.33 -7.24 12.49
C THR A 86 -5.33 -6.77 13.54
N LEU A 87 -6.59 -7.20 13.47
CA LEU A 87 -7.58 -6.91 14.50
C LEU A 87 -7.20 -7.53 15.86
N LYS A 88 -6.69 -8.75 15.87
CA LYS A 88 -6.19 -9.40 17.09
C LYS A 88 -4.99 -8.69 17.70
N LEU A 89 -4.21 -7.97 16.91
CA LEU A 89 -3.06 -7.19 17.38
C LEU A 89 -3.44 -5.77 17.85
N LEU A 90 -4.66 -5.29 17.62
CA LEU A 90 -5.12 -4.00 18.07
C LEU A 90 -5.60 -4.03 19.53
N ASN A 91 -5.33 -2.94 20.24
CA ASN A 91 -6.02 -2.61 21.49
C ASN A 91 -7.51 -2.40 21.22
N ASN A 92 -8.31 -2.44 22.30
CA ASN A 92 -9.70 -2.01 22.24
C ASN A 92 -9.76 -0.52 21.84
N GLY A 93 -10.57 -0.17 20.85
CA GLY A 93 -10.60 1.16 20.23
C GLY A 93 -9.44 1.46 19.28
N GLY A 94 -8.49 0.56 19.13
CA GLY A 94 -7.35 0.70 18.20
C GLY A 94 -7.79 0.71 16.73
N THR A 95 -6.93 1.23 15.88
CA THR A 95 -7.23 1.47 14.45
C THR A 95 -6.22 0.80 13.52
N ASN A 96 -6.70 0.13 12.48
CA ASN A 96 -5.88 -0.34 11.36
C ASN A 96 -6.15 0.54 10.12
N ILE A 97 -5.08 1.12 9.55
CA ILE A 97 -5.13 1.95 8.35
C ILE A 97 -4.38 1.25 7.23
N ILE A 98 -5.07 0.97 6.13
CA ILE A 98 -4.51 0.32 4.95
C ILE A 98 -4.61 1.28 3.77
N ILE A 99 -3.46 1.64 3.18
CA ILE A 99 -3.38 2.40 1.94
C ILE A 99 -2.79 1.49 0.87
N SER A 100 -3.53 1.27 -0.20
CA SER A 100 -3.18 0.30 -1.25
C SER A 100 -3.73 0.76 -2.60
N PRO A 101 -3.14 0.30 -3.72
CA PRO A 101 -3.78 0.39 -5.02
C PRO A 101 -5.19 -0.18 -5.00
N ASN A 102 -6.08 0.43 -5.78
CA ASN A 102 -7.45 -0.02 -5.98
C ASN A 102 -7.61 -0.50 -7.43
N TYR A 103 -7.54 -1.80 -7.62
CA TYR A 103 -7.59 -2.42 -8.95
C TYR A 103 -9.01 -2.51 -9.56
N ASP A 104 -10.04 -1.92 -8.92
CA ASP A 104 -11.29 -1.58 -9.63
C ASP A 104 -11.05 -0.48 -10.66
N PHE A 105 -9.96 0.29 -10.54
CA PHE A 105 -9.44 1.16 -11.58
C PHE A 105 -8.36 0.39 -12.37
N PRO A 106 -8.44 0.33 -13.71
CA PRO A 106 -7.58 -0.54 -14.52
C PRO A 106 -6.17 0.04 -14.71
N TYR A 107 -5.43 0.20 -13.61
CA TYR A 107 -4.08 0.77 -13.60
C TYR A 107 -3.22 0.12 -12.52
N GLU A 108 -1.99 -0.22 -12.90
CA GLU A 108 -0.99 -0.78 -12.00
C GLU A 108 0.12 0.25 -11.73
N PRO A 109 0.20 0.79 -10.50
CA PRO A 109 1.07 1.93 -10.20
C PRO A 109 2.56 1.60 -10.05
N HIS A 110 2.96 0.36 -9.73
CA HIS A 110 4.37 -0.01 -9.59
C HIS A 110 5.07 0.01 -10.95
N PHE A 111 4.40 -0.51 -11.98
CA PHE A 111 4.91 -0.57 -13.33
C PHE A 111 4.45 0.60 -14.21
N VAL A 112 3.52 1.42 -13.71
CA VAL A 112 2.91 2.55 -14.44
C VAL A 112 2.25 2.08 -15.76
N LEU A 113 1.49 0.98 -15.68
CA LEU A 113 0.87 0.31 -16.83
C LEU A 113 -0.66 0.25 -16.68
N PRO A 114 -1.40 0.32 -17.81
CA PRO A 114 -2.81 -0.02 -17.80
C PRO A 114 -2.99 -1.53 -17.58
N LEU A 115 -4.03 -1.90 -16.82
CA LEU A 115 -4.48 -3.28 -16.73
C LEU A 115 -5.44 -3.60 -17.89
N VAL A 116 -5.15 -4.67 -18.62
CA VAL A 116 -5.94 -5.11 -19.77
C VAL A 116 -6.61 -6.43 -19.42
N ILE A 117 -7.92 -6.42 -19.25
CA ILE A 117 -8.78 -7.57 -18.95
C ILE A 117 -8.40 -8.28 -17.64
N ASN A 118 -7.22 -8.90 -17.56
CA ASN A 118 -6.74 -9.62 -16.38
C ASN A 118 -5.20 -9.58 -16.28
N LYS A 119 -4.67 -10.14 -15.19
CA LYS A 119 -3.24 -10.16 -14.88
C LYS A 119 -2.39 -10.84 -15.97
N ASP A 120 -2.86 -11.98 -16.48
CA ASP A 120 -2.09 -12.80 -17.43
C ASP A 120 -2.05 -12.16 -18.83
N ILE A 121 -3.17 -11.61 -19.29
CA ILE A 121 -3.23 -10.88 -20.56
C ILE A 121 -2.39 -9.61 -20.47
N THR A 122 -2.49 -8.86 -19.38
CA THR A 122 -1.64 -7.69 -19.14
C THR A 122 -0.16 -8.06 -19.17
N TYR A 123 0.23 -9.14 -18.49
CA TYR A 123 1.61 -9.63 -18.54
C TYR A 123 2.06 -9.98 -19.95
N THR A 124 1.24 -10.69 -20.69
CA THR A 124 1.57 -11.10 -22.07
C THR A 124 1.85 -9.89 -22.96
N ILE A 125 1.01 -8.85 -22.86
CA ILE A 125 1.14 -7.62 -23.67
C ILE A 125 2.38 -6.81 -23.23
N PHE A 126 2.60 -6.66 -21.93
CA PHE A 126 3.62 -5.78 -21.38
C PHE A 126 4.85 -6.50 -20.83
N LYS A 127 5.04 -7.80 -21.11
CA LYS A 127 6.12 -8.64 -20.58
C LYS A 127 7.51 -8.01 -20.68
N PHE A 128 7.80 -7.39 -21.81
CA PHE A 128 9.11 -6.74 -22.02
C PHE A 128 9.31 -5.58 -21.02
N PHE A 129 8.32 -4.74 -20.85
CA PHE A 129 8.37 -3.59 -19.90
C PHE A 129 8.42 -4.04 -18.46
N ILE A 130 7.60 -5.03 -18.08
CA ILE A 130 7.56 -5.60 -16.73
C ILE A 130 8.92 -6.19 -16.36
N ASN A 131 9.47 -7.09 -17.19
CA ASN A 131 10.75 -7.72 -16.94
C ASN A 131 11.91 -6.72 -16.89
N ARG A 132 11.88 -5.69 -17.77
CA ARG A 132 12.88 -4.61 -17.76
C ARG A 132 12.79 -3.78 -16.48
N HIS A 133 11.57 -3.48 -16.00
CA HIS A 133 11.36 -2.76 -14.76
C HIS A 133 11.91 -3.55 -13.57
N GLU A 134 11.52 -4.82 -13.41
CA GLU A 134 11.99 -5.70 -12.33
C GLU A 134 13.53 -5.86 -12.34
N ALA A 135 14.13 -5.96 -13.52
CA ALA A 135 15.59 -6.03 -13.64
C ALA A 135 16.28 -4.73 -13.21
N LYS A 136 15.71 -3.57 -13.57
CA LYS A 136 16.24 -2.25 -13.23
C LYS A 136 16.10 -1.94 -11.74
N THR A 137 14.97 -2.25 -11.14
CA THR A 137 14.69 -2.00 -9.71
C THR A 137 15.28 -3.10 -8.82
N LYS A 138 15.72 -4.23 -9.38
CA LYS A 138 16.15 -5.44 -8.67
C LYS A 138 15.02 -6.08 -7.84
N GLU A 139 13.77 -5.87 -8.22
CA GLU A 139 12.55 -6.37 -7.58
C GLU A 139 11.95 -7.53 -8.39
N ARG A 140 12.77 -8.55 -8.68
CA ARG A 140 12.35 -9.70 -9.49
C ARG A 140 11.21 -10.47 -8.83
N GLY A 141 10.16 -10.74 -9.61
CA GLY A 141 8.95 -11.44 -9.16
C GLY A 141 7.88 -10.51 -8.58
N LEU A 142 8.10 -9.20 -8.57
CA LEU A 142 7.12 -8.23 -8.09
C LEU A 142 5.76 -8.38 -8.78
N TRP A 143 5.76 -8.50 -10.12
CA TRP A 143 4.51 -8.71 -10.87
C TRP A 143 3.76 -9.96 -10.42
N LYS A 144 4.49 -11.06 -10.19
CA LYS A 144 3.90 -12.34 -9.77
C LYS A 144 3.19 -12.22 -8.43
N ASP A 145 3.74 -11.44 -7.51
CA ASP A 145 3.23 -11.30 -6.14
C ASP A 145 2.01 -10.37 -6.02
N LEU A 146 1.75 -9.52 -7.03
CA LEU A 146 0.55 -8.68 -7.03
C LEU A 146 -0.73 -9.53 -7.11
N ASN A 147 -1.70 -9.26 -6.24
CA ASN A 147 -2.99 -9.95 -6.24
C ASN A 147 -4.10 -9.21 -7.02
N LEU A 148 -3.87 -7.96 -7.43
CA LEU A 148 -4.77 -7.12 -8.22
C LEU A 148 -6.21 -7.04 -7.66
N ASN A 149 -6.37 -7.00 -6.36
CA ASN A 149 -7.68 -6.90 -5.71
C ASN A 149 -8.14 -5.44 -5.61
N GLY A 150 -9.34 -5.18 -6.12
CA GLY A 150 -10.00 -3.89 -5.99
C GLY A 150 -10.82 -3.74 -4.70
N LYS A 151 -11.29 -2.51 -4.46
CA LYS A 151 -12.13 -2.13 -3.32
C LYS A 151 -13.35 -3.04 -3.17
N LYS A 152 -14.05 -3.36 -4.26
CA LYS A 152 -15.27 -4.20 -4.24
C LYS A 152 -15.03 -5.58 -3.63
N LYS A 153 -13.91 -6.21 -3.99
CA LYS A 153 -13.55 -7.53 -3.44
C LYS A 153 -13.22 -7.43 -1.95
N ILE A 154 -12.51 -6.38 -1.54
CA ILE A 154 -12.17 -6.14 -0.14
C ILE A 154 -13.43 -5.83 0.69
N GLU A 155 -14.35 -5.02 0.18
CA GLU A 155 -15.65 -4.79 0.82
C GLU A 155 -16.43 -6.07 1.07
N LYS A 156 -16.43 -6.99 0.09
CA LYS A 156 -17.08 -8.29 0.27
C LYS A 156 -16.45 -9.07 1.42
N ILE A 157 -15.12 -9.17 1.47
CA ILE A 157 -14.41 -9.86 2.55
C ILE A 157 -14.76 -9.28 3.93
N LEU A 158 -14.77 -7.94 4.05
CA LEU A 158 -15.09 -7.27 5.31
C LEU A 158 -16.52 -7.52 5.75
N LYS A 159 -17.49 -7.51 4.83
CA LYS A 159 -18.89 -7.83 5.08
C LYS A 159 -19.08 -9.28 5.50
N ASP A 160 -18.44 -10.21 4.78
CA ASP A 160 -18.51 -11.65 5.08
C ASP A 160 -17.94 -11.96 6.48
N GLN A 161 -16.98 -11.18 6.97
CA GLN A 161 -16.40 -11.27 8.31
C GLN A 161 -17.11 -10.41 9.36
N ASN A 162 -18.18 -9.69 9.00
CA ASN A 162 -18.94 -8.78 9.88
C ASN A 162 -18.03 -7.73 10.56
N ILE A 163 -17.13 -7.12 9.80
CA ILE A 163 -16.17 -6.13 10.29
C ILE A 163 -16.64 -4.74 9.95
N ASN A 164 -16.62 -3.83 10.95
CA ASN A 164 -16.89 -2.41 10.76
C ASN A 164 -15.70 -1.72 10.08
N TYR A 165 -15.95 -1.03 8.98
CA TYR A 165 -14.93 -0.35 8.19
C TYR A 165 -15.42 0.95 7.58
N THR A 166 -14.46 1.78 7.19
CA THR A 166 -14.72 3.03 6.45
C THR A 166 -13.66 3.20 5.36
N PHE A 167 -14.08 3.62 4.16
CA PHE A 167 -13.15 4.10 3.14
C PHE A 167 -13.03 5.62 3.21
N ASP A 168 -11.79 6.11 3.42
CA ASP A 168 -11.50 7.55 3.41
C ASP A 168 -11.21 8.03 1.99
N TYR A 169 -12.20 8.64 1.37
CA TYR A 169 -12.10 9.16 -0.01
C TYR A 169 -11.23 10.41 -0.14
N LYS A 170 -10.84 11.06 0.98
CA LYS A 170 -9.90 12.19 0.97
C LYS A 170 -8.51 11.80 0.47
N ILE A 171 -8.21 10.48 0.39
CA ILE A 171 -6.97 9.99 -0.23
C ILE A 171 -6.80 10.50 -1.67
N LYS A 172 -7.89 10.62 -2.43
CA LYS A 172 -7.90 11.19 -3.79
C LYS A 172 -7.32 12.60 -3.78
N ASP A 173 -7.87 13.47 -2.94
CA ASP A 173 -7.48 14.87 -2.90
C ASP A 173 -6.01 15.04 -2.47
N ARG A 174 -5.58 14.24 -1.49
CA ARG A 174 -4.17 14.22 -1.02
C ARG A 174 -3.19 13.76 -2.11
N ILE A 175 -3.54 12.73 -2.88
CA ILE A 175 -2.67 12.26 -3.98
C ILE A 175 -2.63 13.28 -5.11
N LEU A 176 -3.77 13.88 -5.48
CA LEU A 176 -3.82 14.94 -6.48
C LEU A 176 -2.98 16.15 -6.02
N GLU A 177 -3.19 16.63 -4.81
CA GLU A 177 -2.38 17.72 -4.23
C GLU A 177 -0.88 17.40 -4.29
N ARG A 178 -0.49 16.18 -3.95
CA ARG A 178 0.91 15.74 -4.00
C ARG A 178 1.48 15.73 -5.43
N ILE A 179 0.69 15.34 -6.43
CA ILE A 179 1.10 15.41 -7.84
C ILE A 179 1.39 16.86 -8.26
N PHE A 180 0.65 17.83 -7.73
CA PHE A 180 0.89 19.25 -8.04
C PHE A 180 2.06 19.85 -7.27
N LYS A 181 2.25 19.49 -6.00
CA LYS A 181 3.22 20.12 -5.10
C LYS A 181 4.57 19.40 -5.02
N ASP A 182 4.61 18.07 -5.16
CA ASP A 182 5.81 17.25 -5.00
C ASP A 182 6.39 16.86 -6.37
N LYS A 183 7.43 17.59 -6.79
CA LYS A 183 8.12 17.35 -8.09
C LYS A 183 8.72 15.92 -8.18
N ILE A 184 9.21 15.39 -7.07
CA ILE A 184 9.81 14.03 -7.03
C ILE A 184 8.71 12.99 -7.21
N PHE A 185 7.61 13.14 -6.48
CA PHE A 185 6.46 12.25 -6.61
C PHE A 185 5.88 12.30 -8.03
N LYS A 186 5.67 13.50 -8.58
CA LYS A 186 5.22 13.70 -9.97
C LYS A 186 6.14 12.99 -10.97
N LYS A 187 7.46 13.14 -10.83
CA LYS A 187 8.44 12.48 -11.70
C LYS A 187 8.35 10.96 -11.62
N ARG A 188 8.14 10.40 -10.41
CA ARG A 188 7.97 8.95 -10.21
C ARG A 188 6.71 8.40 -10.88
N GLN A 189 5.62 9.17 -10.87
CA GLN A 189 4.36 8.80 -11.53
C GLN A 189 4.40 8.94 -13.07
N GLY A 190 5.46 9.54 -13.61
CA GLY A 190 5.73 9.60 -15.05
C GLY A 190 4.56 10.18 -15.86
N PHE A 191 4.22 9.51 -16.95
CA PHE A 191 3.16 9.96 -17.88
C PHE A 191 1.77 10.02 -17.21
N ALA A 192 1.48 9.14 -16.26
CA ALA A 192 0.22 9.15 -15.52
C ALA A 192 0.01 10.49 -14.77
N ALA A 193 1.06 11.04 -14.15
CA ALA A 193 0.98 12.33 -13.50
C ALA A 193 0.73 13.47 -14.49
N THR A 194 1.32 13.40 -15.69
CA THR A 194 1.09 14.41 -16.74
C THR A 194 -0.35 14.40 -17.20
N LEU A 195 -0.91 13.20 -17.46
CA LEU A 195 -2.33 13.06 -17.80
C LEU A 195 -3.25 13.56 -16.68
N THR A 196 -2.91 13.28 -15.42
CA THR A 196 -3.67 13.76 -14.26
C THR A 196 -3.69 15.28 -14.21
N VAL A 197 -2.54 15.94 -14.41
CA VAL A 197 -2.44 17.40 -14.42
C VAL A 197 -3.28 17.99 -15.56
N ILE A 198 -3.16 17.48 -16.79
CA ILE A 198 -3.95 17.93 -17.94
C ILE A 198 -5.44 17.72 -17.66
N GLY A 199 -5.82 16.54 -17.18
CA GLY A 199 -7.19 16.21 -16.85
C GLY A 199 -7.80 17.14 -15.79
N SER A 200 -7.00 17.54 -14.81
CA SER A 200 -7.43 18.47 -13.77
C SER A 200 -7.65 19.89 -14.33
N TYR A 201 -6.75 20.38 -15.17
CA TYR A 201 -6.94 21.68 -15.85
C TYR A 201 -8.21 21.69 -16.73
N LEU A 202 -8.50 20.60 -17.39
CA LEU A 202 -9.71 20.44 -18.23
C LEU A 202 -10.95 20.07 -17.40
N LYS A 203 -10.85 19.98 -16.07
CA LYS A 203 -11.91 19.51 -15.15
C LYS A 203 -12.44 18.11 -15.47
N ILE A 204 -11.68 17.32 -16.20
CA ILE A 204 -12.02 15.94 -16.59
C ILE A 204 -12.00 15.03 -15.35
N ASP A 205 -11.14 15.31 -14.38
CA ASP A 205 -11.09 14.62 -13.09
C ASP A 205 -12.45 14.66 -12.37
N LYS A 206 -13.12 15.83 -12.37
CA LYS A 206 -14.48 15.97 -11.81
C LYS A 206 -15.52 15.16 -12.58
N LEU A 207 -15.43 15.15 -13.89
CA LEU A 207 -16.32 14.33 -14.73
C LEU A 207 -16.12 12.85 -14.44
N PHE A 208 -14.89 12.36 -14.44
CA PHE A 208 -14.55 10.96 -14.22
C PHE A 208 -14.92 10.48 -12.82
N PHE A 209 -14.45 11.14 -11.79
CA PHE A 209 -14.58 10.64 -10.43
C PHE A 209 -15.91 11.01 -9.76
N ASN A 210 -16.49 12.16 -10.09
CA ASN A 210 -17.72 12.61 -9.45
C ASN A 210 -18.97 12.23 -10.25
N PHE A 211 -18.95 12.43 -11.56
CA PHE A 211 -20.13 12.18 -12.42
C PHE A 211 -20.20 10.72 -12.88
N LEU A 212 -19.13 10.20 -13.48
CA LEU A 212 -19.08 8.81 -13.95
C LEU A 212 -18.81 7.80 -12.83
N LYS A 213 -18.52 8.27 -11.59
CA LYS A 213 -18.22 7.42 -10.44
C LYS A 213 -17.13 6.38 -10.68
N ILE A 214 -16.18 6.70 -11.55
CA ILE A 214 -15.05 5.84 -11.83
C ILE A 214 -14.21 5.73 -10.54
N PRO A 215 -13.82 4.54 -10.11
CA PRO A 215 -13.03 4.36 -8.89
C PRO A 215 -11.68 5.07 -9.02
N PHE A 216 -11.18 5.62 -7.91
CA PHE A 216 -9.83 6.18 -7.86
C PHE A 216 -8.77 5.05 -7.77
N PRO A 217 -7.57 5.22 -8.36
CA PRO A 217 -6.55 4.17 -8.41
C PRO A 217 -5.96 3.76 -7.04
N TYR A 218 -6.26 4.50 -6.00
CA TYR A 218 -5.86 4.18 -4.62
C TYR A 218 -7.06 4.15 -3.70
N MET A 219 -6.98 3.30 -2.68
CA MET A 219 -7.95 3.27 -1.58
C MET A 219 -7.25 3.48 -0.24
N LYS A 220 -7.95 4.09 0.71
CA LYS A 220 -7.58 4.13 2.12
C LYS A 220 -8.71 3.51 2.91
N LEU A 221 -8.45 2.34 3.46
CA LEU A 221 -9.35 1.57 4.31
C LEU A 221 -8.98 1.82 5.77
N ILE A 222 -9.97 2.06 6.59
CA ILE A 222 -9.86 2.25 8.04
C ILE A 222 -10.74 1.20 8.70
N ILE A 223 -10.17 0.39 9.60
CA ILE A 223 -10.87 -0.60 10.40
C ILE A 223 -10.61 -0.28 11.87
N LYS A 224 -11.66 -0.24 12.68
CA LYS A 224 -11.56 -0.03 14.13
C LYS A 224 -11.84 -1.33 14.88
N ASN A 225 -11.06 -1.58 15.92
CA ASN A 225 -11.31 -2.67 16.85
C ASN A 225 -12.29 -2.15 17.93
N GLU A 226 -13.56 -2.53 17.80
CA GLU A 226 -14.64 -2.08 18.69
C GLU A 226 -14.96 -3.12 19.81
N LYS A 227 -14.08 -4.10 20.00
CA LYS A 227 -14.24 -5.15 21.03
C LYS A 227 -13.65 -4.72 22.36
#